data_c73c2c0a7c931143bef796b53e35eecd
#
_entry.id   c73c2c0a7c931143bef796b53e35eecd
#
_cell.length_a   1.000
_cell.length_b   1.000
_cell.length_c   1.000
_cell.angle_alpha   90.00
_cell.angle_beta   90.00
_cell.angle_gamma   90.00
#
_symmetry.space_group_name_H-M   'P 1'
#
loop_
_entity.id
_entity.type
_entity.pdbx_description
1 polymer ?
#
loop_
_entity_poly.entity_id
_entity_poly.type
_entity_poly.pdbx_seq_one_letter_code
_entity_poly.pdbx_strand_id
1 'polypeptide(L)'
;MKNFYTEEQWNEILKQQESVLCYDTFTRKQALELGLLIAEVTEKKYHGSVAVRIVEDETTVFAYKMEGATLEADWWMTNKLAASRLTGMSSLRALTASRAGELEASWKVREENFFVCGGCIPVFSW
;
A
#
# COMPACT_ATOMS: atom_id res chain seq x y z
N MET A 1 -1.04 -3.48 19.10
CA MET A 1 -2.42 -3.79 18.66
C MET A 1 -2.59 -5.30 18.63
N LYS A 2 -3.64 -5.80 19.30
CA LYS A 2 -3.90 -7.24 19.28
C LYS A 2 -4.40 -7.65 17.90
N ASN A 3 -3.77 -8.65 17.29
CA ASN A 3 -4.28 -9.31 16.11
C ASN A 3 -5.35 -10.32 16.52
N PHE A 4 -6.59 -10.05 16.15
CA PHE A 4 -7.72 -10.94 16.41
C PHE A 4 -7.89 -12.00 15.32
N TYR A 5 -7.12 -11.88 14.23
CA TYR A 5 -7.24 -12.73 13.06
C TYR A 5 -5.93 -13.47 12.79
N THR A 6 -6.04 -14.68 12.23
CA THR A 6 -4.89 -15.41 11.71
C THR A 6 -4.36 -14.74 10.43
N GLU A 7 -3.17 -15.12 9.99
CA GLU A 7 -2.60 -14.61 8.72
C GLU A 7 -3.50 -14.97 7.54
N GLU A 8 -4.08 -16.19 7.54
CA GLU A 8 -5.00 -16.64 6.50
C GLU A 8 -6.29 -15.79 6.50
N GLN A 9 -6.85 -15.50 7.67
CA GLN A 9 -8.04 -14.67 7.80
C GLN A 9 -7.77 -13.24 7.32
N TRP A 10 -6.64 -12.65 7.69
CA TRP A 10 -6.21 -11.34 7.22
C TRP A 10 -6.08 -11.32 5.70
N ASN A 11 -5.46 -12.34 5.13
CA ASN A 11 -5.29 -12.44 3.68
C ASN A 11 -6.63 -12.45 2.95
N GLU A 12 -7.62 -13.21 3.45
CA GLU A 12 -8.96 -13.25 2.87
C GLU A 12 -9.71 -11.91 2.99
N ILE A 13 -9.60 -11.23 4.13
CA ILE A 13 -10.19 -9.90 4.33
C ILE A 13 -9.61 -8.91 3.31
N LEU A 14 -8.29 -8.90 3.13
CA LEU A 14 -7.61 -8.01 2.19
C LEU A 14 -7.95 -8.32 0.74
N LYS A 15 -8.09 -9.59 0.38
CA LYS A 15 -8.59 -10.00 -0.95
C LYS A 15 -9.98 -9.45 -1.24
N GLN A 16 -10.88 -9.55 -0.27
CA GLN A 16 -12.25 -9.03 -0.41
C GLN A 16 -12.25 -7.51 -0.56
N GLN A 17 -11.44 -6.79 0.22
CA GLN A 17 -11.29 -5.35 0.09
C GLN A 17 -10.80 -4.96 -1.30
N GLU A 18 -9.78 -5.61 -1.82
CA GLU A 18 -9.23 -5.34 -3.15
C GLU A 18 -10.27 -5.62 -4.25
N SER A 19 -11.12 -6.61 -4.08
CA SER A 19 -12.14 -6.98 -5.09
C SER A 19 -13.25 -5.94 -5.22
N VAL A 20 -13.53 -5.16 -4.17
CA VAL A 20 -14.58 -4.13 -4.18
C VAL A 20 -14.04 -2.71 -4.37
N LEU A 21 -12.75 -2.49 -4.14
CA LEU A 21 -12.10 -1.19 -4.29
C LEU A 21 -11.59 -1.00 -5.73
N CYS A 22 -12.52 -1.05 -6.67
CA CYS A 22 -12.25 -0.81 -8.09
C CYS A 22 -13.00 0.44 -8.56
N TYR A 23 -12.40 1.14 -9.50
CA TYR A 23 -12.96 2.33 -10.12
C TYR A 23 -13.27 2.05 -11.59
N ASP A 24 -14.28 2.71 -12.15
CA ASP A 24 -14.48 2.70 -13.61
C ASP A 24 -13.29 3.40 -14.28
N THR A 25 -12.92 4.54 -13.75
CA THR A 25 -11.70 5.26 -14.10
C THR A 25 -11.11 5.84 -12.83
N PHE A 26 -9.79 5.95 -12.79
CA PHE A 26 -9.09 6.65 -11.71
C PHE A 26 -8.34 7.82 -12.30
N THR A 27 -8.91 9.02 -12.17
CA THR A 27 -8.34 10.24 -12.75
C THR A 27 -7.28 10.84 -11.85
N ARG A 28 -6.45 11.71 -12.41
CA ARG A 28 -5.45 12.47 -11.63
C ARG A 28 -6.10 13.42 -10.62
N LYS A 29 -7.30 13.92 -10.94
CA LYS A 29 -8.08 14.71 -9.99
C LYS A 29 -8.54 13.85 -8.80
N GLN A 30 -8.98 12.64 -9.06
CA GLN A 30 -9.32 11.68 -7.98
C GLN A 30 -8.08 11.33 -7.15
N ALA A 31 -6.92 11.18 -7.77
CA ALA A 31 -5.66 10.96 -7.06
C ALA A 31 -5.34 12.14 -6.11
N LEU A 32 -5.52 13.37 -6.56
CA LEU A 32 -5.35 14.56 -5.72
C LEU A 32 -6.32 14.54 -4.54
N GLU A 33 -7.59 14.29 -4.78
CA GLU A 33 -8.62 14.23 -3.74
C GLU A 33 -8.33 13.12 -2.72
N LEU A 34 -7.93 11.95 -3.18
CA LEU A 34 -7.55 10.82 -2.32
C LEU A 34 -6.32 11.15 -1.46
N GLY A 35 -5.30 11.71 -2.07
CA GLY A 35 -4.08 12.08 -1.35
C GLY A 35 -4.33 13.11 -0.26
N LEU A 36 -5.12 14.14 -0.56
CA LEU A 36 -5.52 15.16 0.42
C LEU A 36 -6.37 14.56 1.54
N LEU A 37 -7.28 13.64 1.21
CA LEU A 37 -8.11 12.95 2.19
C LEU A 37 -7.26 12.10 3.16
N ILE A 38 -6.28 11.37 2.64
CA ILE A 38 -5.37 10.57 3.47
C ILE A 38 -4.62 11.47 4.46
N ALA A 39 -4.09 12.58 4.01
CA ALA A 39 -3.39 13.54 4.86
C ALA A 39 -4.32 14.11 5.94
N GLU A 40 -5.52 14.52 5.56
CA GLU A 40 -6.52 15.08 6.48
C GLU A 40 -6.95 14.07 7.54
N VAL A 41 -7.28 12.85 7.14
CA VAL A 41 -7.69 11.78 8.08
C VAL A 41 -6.55 11.44 9.04
N THR A 42 -5.32 11.38 8.54
CA THR A 42 -4.14 11.12 9.38
C THR A 42 -3.99 12.18 10.46
N GLU A 43 -4.11 13.45 10.08
CA GLU A 43 -3.97 14.56 11.02
C GLU A 43 -5.11 14.60 12.03
N LYS A 44 -6.36 14.56 11.56
CA LYS A 44 -7.54 14.79 12.41
C LYS A 44 -7.95 13.58 13.23
N LYS A 45 -7.89 12.38 12.65
CA LYS A 45 -8.36 11.16 13.30
C LYS A 45 -7.26 10.45 14.09
N TYR A 46 -6.06 10.40 13.53
CA TYR A 46 -4.96 9.65 14.12
C TYR A 46 -3.89 10.52 14.77
N HIS A 47 -3.96 11.84 14.62
CA HIS A 47 -2.99 12.81 15.17
C HIS A 47 -1.54 12.47 14.81
N GLY A 48 -1.36 11.93 13.61
CA GLY A 48 -0.08 11.45 13.14
C GLY A 48 0.45 12.22 11.94
N SER A 49 1.59 11.79 11.44
CA SER A 49 2.21 12.30 10.22
C SER A 49 2.38 11.16 9.23
N VAL A 50 2.17 11.46 7.95
CA VAL A 50 2.29 10.49 6.88
C VAL A 50 2.99 11.10 5.68
N ALA A 51 3.72 10.27 4.94
CA ALA A 51 4.14 10.55 3.59
C ALA A 51 3.24 9.77 2.64
N VAL A 52 2.66 10.43 1.66
CA VAL A 52 1.73 9.85 0.69
C VAL A 52 2.31 10.01 -0.71
N ARG A 53 2.28 8.94 -1.48
CA ARG A 53 2.63 8.96 -2.89
C ARG A 53 1.63 8.14 -3.67
N ILE A 54 1.05 8.72 -4.72
CA ILE A 54 0.18 8.02 -5.66
C ILE A 54 0.91 7.97 -7.00
N VAL A 55 1.05 6.78 -7.53
CA VAL A 55 1.84 6.50 -8.74
C VAL A 55 0.95 5.83 -9.76
N GLU A 56 0.97 6.36 -10.98
CA GLU A 56 0.34 5.77 -12.16
C GLU A 56 1.45 5.37 -13.12
N ASP A 57 1.59 4.08 -13.37
CA ASP A 57 2.74 3.51 -14.09
C ASP A 57 4.06 3.97 -13.47
N GLU A 58 4.88 4.73 -14.19
CA GLU A 58 6.14 5.27 -13.68
C GLU A 58 6.03 6.72 -13.20
N THR A 59 4.82 7.30 -13.25
CA THR A 59 4.60 8.72 -12.95
C THR A 59 4.00 8.90 -11.56
N THR A 60 4.66 9.71 -10.74
CA THR A 60 4.07 10.20 -9.49
C THR A 60 3.05 11.27 -9.82
N VAL A 61 1.78 11.02 -9.53
CA VAL A 61 0.68 11.94 -9.82
C VAL A 61 0.23 12.74 -8.59
N PHE A 62 0.63 12.30 -7.41
CA PHE A 62 0.45 13.01 -6.15
C PHE A 62 1.59 12.64 -5.20
N ALA A 63 2.12 13.62 -4.51
CA ALA A 63 3.09 13.38 -3.44
C ALA A 63 2.95 14.46 -2.37
N TYR A 64 2.85 14.05 -1.12
CA TYR A 64 2.83 14.95 0.01
C TYR A 64 3.51 14.28 1.21
N LYS A 65 4.39 15.01 1.83
CA LYS A 65 5.06 14.56 3.04
C LYS A 65 4.73 15.54 4.15
N MET A 66 3.95 15.10 5.13
CA MET A 66 3.61 15.92 6.29
C MET A 66 4.85 16.19 7.13
N GLU A 67 4.84 17.31 7.85
CA GLU A 67 5.89 17.57 8.82
C GLU A 67 5.92 16.47 9.87
N GLY A 68 7.10 16.04 10.26
CA GLY A 68 7.29 14.91 11.17
C GLY A 68 7.47 13.56 10.46
N ALA A 69 7.15 13.45 9.18
CA ALA A 69 7.49 12.27 8.42
C ALA A 69 8.99 12.22 8.16
N THR A 70 9.60 11.03 8.32
CA THR A 70 11.06 10.88 8.25
C THR A 70 11.58 10.84 6.81
N LEU A 71 12.87 11.08 6.65
CA LEU A 71 13.54 10.93 5.34
C LEU A 71 13.47 9.51 4.82
N GLU A 72 13.40 8.53 5.71
CA GLU A 72 13.29 7.11 5.34
C GLU A 72 11.96 6.78 4.66
N ALA A 73 10.94 7.62 4.81
CA ALA A 73 9.62 7.36 4.24
C ALA A 73 9.67 7.14 2.72
N ASP A 74 10.49 7.91 2.00
CA ASP A 74 10.62 7.74 0.54
C ASP A 74 11.20 6.38 0.16
N TRP A 75 12.18 5.93 0.89
CA TRP A 75 12.79 4.62 0.70
C TRP A 75 11.78 3.49 0.97
N TRP A 76 11.03 3.58 2.07
CA TRP A 76 9.98 2.63 2.41
C TRP A 76 8.89 2.59 1.35
N MET A 77 8.42 3.76 0.88
CA MET A 77 7.38 3.85 -0.15
C MET A 77 7.84 3.21 -1.47
N THR A 78 9.07 3.47 -1.89
CA THR A 78 9.63 2.90 -3.12
C THR A 78 9.68 1.37 -3.05
N ASN A 79 10.11 0.82 -1.93
CA ASN A 79 10.24 -0.63 -1.77
C ASN A 79 8.88 -1.32 -1.61
N LYS A 80 7.92 -0.68 -0.94
CA LYS A 80 6.55 -1.19 -0.84
C LYS A 80 5.82 -1.16 -2.18
N LEU A 81 6.06 -0.11 -2.98
CA LEU A 81 5.52 -0.04 -4.34
C LEU A 81 6.07 -1.19 -5.19
N ALA A 82 7.37 -1.47 -5.09
CA ALA A 82 7.99 -2.59 -5.79
C ALA A 82 7.33 -3.92 -5.39
N ALA A 83 7.05 -4.12 -4.10
CA ALA A 83 6.36 -5.31 -3.61
C ALA A 83 4.94 -5.44 -4.20
N SER A 84 4.17 -4.36 -4.22
CA SER A 84 2.82 -4.36 -4.80
C SER A 84 2.82 -4.61 -6.30
N ARG A 85 3.77 -4.02 -7.04
CA ARG A 85 3.91 -4.25 -8.49
C ARG A 85 4.27 -5.68 -8.80
N LEU A 86 5.19 -6.27 -8.03
CA LEU A 86 5.63 -7.65 -8.25
C LEU A 86 4.54 -8.65 -7.95
N THR A 87 3.78 -8.45 -6.87
CA THR A 87 2.77 -9.39 -6.38
C THR A 87 1.38 -9.16 -6.96
N GLY A 88 1.11 -7.96 -7.49
CA GLY A 88 -0.23 -7.57 -7.95
C GLY A 88 -1.23 -7.37 -6.82
N MET A 89 -0.76 -7.25 -5.58
CA MET A 89 -1.62 -7.10 -4.39
C MET A 89 -1.09 -5.99 -3.49
N SER A 90 -1.86 -5.59 -2.49
CA SER A 90 -1.36 -4.62 -1.50
C SER A 90 -0.13 -5.18 -0.78
N SER A 91 0.76 -4.31 -0.33
CA SER A 91 1.95 -4.73 0.40
C SER A 91 1.60 -5.41 1.73
N LEU A 92 0.48 -5.04 2.35
CA LEU A 92 0.00 -5.71 3.56
C LEU A 92 -0.50 -7.13 3.25
N ARG A 93 -1.27 -7.29 2.17
CA ARG A 93 -1.71 -8.62 1.72
C ARG A 93 -0.52 -9.50 1.33
N ALA A 94 0.49 -8.94 0.68
CA ALA A 94 1.73 -9.66 0.36
C ALA A 94 2.42 -10.16 1.63
N LEU A 95 2.44 -9.36 2.70
CA LEU A 95 2.98 -9.77 4.00
C LEU A 95 2.19 -10.96 4.59
N THR A 96 0.87 -10.85 4.63
CA THR A 96 0.02 -11.94 5.18
C THR A 96 0.12 -13.21 4.33
N ALA A 97 0.17 -13.08 3.01
CA ALA A 97 0.38 -14.21 2.11
C ALA A 97 1.75 -14.87 2.32
N SER A 98 2.79 -14.06 2.53
CA SER A 98 4.14 -14.57 2.83
C SER A 98 4.16 -15.39 4.13
N ARG A 99 3.53 -14.85 5.17
CA ARG A 99 3.46 -15.53 6.48
C ARG A 99 2.60 -16.79 6.45
N ALA A 100 1.57 -16.80 5.60
CA ALA A 100 0.73 -17.97 5.37
C ALA A 100 1.38 -19.01 4.42
N GLY A 101 2.56 -18.71 3.87
CA GLY A 101 3.25 -19.60 2.95
C GLY A 101 2.68 -19.62 1.55
N GLU A 102 1.88 -18.62 1.18
CA GLU A 102 1.22 -18.53 -0.13
C GLU A 102 2.08 -17.87 -1.21
N LEU A 103 3.15 -17.16 -0.83
CA LEU A 103 4.05 -16.54 -1.81
C LEU A 103 4.99 -17.57 -2.41
N GLU A 104 5.18 -17.48 -3.71
CA GLU A 104 6.13 -18.32 -4.42
C GLU A 104 7.57 -18.07 -3.94
N ALA A 105 8.37 -19.13 -3.91
CA ALA A 105 9.77 -19.06 -3.48
C ALA A 105 10.60 -18.09 -4.32
N SER A 106 10.24 -17.90 -5.59
CA SER A 106 10.93 -16.94 -6.48
C SER A 106 10.87 -15.51 -6.01
N TRP A 107 9.86 -15.14 -5.23
CA TRP A 107 9.74 -13.78 -4.69
C TRP A 107 10.66 -13.54 -3.51
N LYS A 108 11.01 -14.58 -2.75
CA LYS A 108 11.93 -14.49 -1.62
C LYS A 108 13.35 -14.12 -2.05
N VAL A 109 13.74 -14.51 -3.25
CA VAL A 109 15.07 -14.19 -3.81
C VAL A 109 15.22 -12.70 -4.12
N ARG A 110 14.12 -11.94 -4.12
CA ARG A 110 14.12 -10.51 -4.45
C ARG A 110 13.89 -9.62 -3.23
N GLU A 111 13.97 -10.16 -2.02
CA GLU A 111 13.73 -9.43 -0.76
C GLU A 111 14.64 -8.21 -0.58
N GLU A 112 15.82 -8.20 -1.19
CA GLU A 112 16.73 -7.06 -1.12
C GLU A 112 16.18 -5.79 -1.81
N ASN A 113 15.21 -5.95 -2.72
CA ASN A 113 14.70 -4.88 -3.57
C ASN A 113 13.23 -4.57 -3.33
N PHE A 114 12.56 -5.24 -2.40
CA PHE A 114 11.19 -4.92 -2.04
C PHE A 114 10.84 -5.36 -0.62
N PHE A 115 9.86 -4.68 -0.03
CA PHE A 115 9.40 -5.00 1.32
C PHE A 115 7.95 -5.46 1.33
N VAL A 116 7.75 -6.59 1.97
CA VAL A 116 6.44 -7.17 2.23
C VAL A 116 5.94 -6.62 3.58
N CYS A 117 5.57 -5.34 3.57
CA CYS A 117 5.06 -4.62 4.75
C CYS A 117 3.88 -3.76 4.32
N GLY A 118 2.91 -3.52 5.22
CA GLY A 118 1.75 -2.69 4.92
C GLY A 118 2.10 -1.27 4.53
N GLY A 119 1.27 -0.63 3.73
CA GLY A 119 1.38 0.78 3.35
C GLY A 119 1.29 1.09 1.85
N CYS A 120 1.29 0.09 0.98
CA CYS A 120 1.05 0.28 -0.44
C CYS A 120 -0.22 -0.48 -0.85
N ILE A 121 -1.14 0.21 -1.50
CA ILE A 121 -2.42 -0.35 -1.95
C ILE A 121 -2.55 -0.11 -3.45
N PRO A 122 -2.74 -1.16 -4.26
CA PRO A 122 -3.04 -0.97 -5.68
C PRO A 122 -4.46 -0.45 -5.85
N VAL A 123 -4.64 0.46 -6.78
CA VAL A 123 -5.95 0.96 -7.20
C VAL A 123 -6.22 0.38 -8.58
N PHE A 124 -7.28 -0.39 -8.68
CA PHE A 124 -7.66 -1.04 -9.94
C PHE A 124 -8.74 -0.23 -10.65
N SER A 125 -8.70 -0.21 -11.98
CA SER A 125 -9.77 0.30 -12.82
C SER A 125 -10.25 -0.82 -13.77
N TRP A 126 -11.52 -0.75 -14.09
CA TRP A 126 -12.15 -1.68 -15.04
C TRP A 126 -11.64 -1.48 -16.47
#